data_3e32b0f328db3b9b2b0eb919f6e3207e
#
_entry.id   3e32b0f328db3b9b2b0eb919f6e3207e
#
_cell.length_a   1.000
_cell.length_b   1.000
_cell.length_c   1.000
_cell.angle_alpha   90.00
_cell.angle_beta   90.00
_cell.angle_gamma   90.00
#
_symmetry.space_group_name_H-M   'P 1'
#
loop_
_entity.id
_entity.type
_entity.pdbx_description
1 polymer ?
#
loop_
_entity_poly.entity_id
_entity_poly.type
_entity_poly.pdbx_seq_one_letter_code
_entity_poly.pdbx_strand_id
1 'polypeptide(L)'
;VPKSGRTWFRVMLSKYLSLHFGEQLDIGGYDETSTVLPNILYSHEIWSHRMTSSVRRRLLGFYICPESALLDKPVMVVHRDPRDVLVSLYFHARKRSRRLFQGSIAELVRDKERGAAAMVAVMNAWRERLSGKSDVLWIAYAELHSRPEALLTAAVALLGLDPNPEFVHQAIDFSRFDNMRKLENQGGLGKGFLSPRNAADPESFKVRSGVVGGYGKHLAAEDLIYIDRVLQDLDPFFGYSVSVERDSSPS
;
A
#
# COMPACT_ATOMS: atom_id res chain seq x y z
N VAL A 1 -1.18 0.36 4.72
CA VAL A 1 -0.89 1.80 4.54
C VAL A 1 -1.36 2.22 3.14
N PRO A 2 -1.96 3.40 2.94
CA PRO A 2 -2.37 3.87 1.62
C PRO A 2 -1.16 4.07 0.70
N LYS A 3 -1.34 3.86 -0.60
CA LYS A 3 -0.32 4.11 -1.64
C LYS A 3 1.00 3.34 -1.49
N SER A 4 1.01 2.25 -0.73
CA SER A 4 2.18 1.42 -0.44
C SER A 4 2.37 0.21 -1.37
N GLY A 5 1.69 0.15 -2.52
CA GLY A 5 1.84 -0.96 -3.46
C GLY A 5 0.82 -2.10 -3.30
N ARG A 6 -0.20 -1.92 -2.44
CA ARG A 6 -1.25 -2.92 -2.24
C ARG A 6 -1.86 -3.44 -3.55
N THR A 7 -2.10 -2.56 -4.53
CA THR A 7 -2.65 -2.97 -5.83
C THR A 7 -1.72 -3.93 -6.55
N TRP A 8 -0.41 -3.67 -6.54
CA TRP A 8 0.58 -4.54 -7.16
C TRP A 8 0.63 -5.91 -6.47
N PHE A 9 0.80 -5.91 -5.16
CA PHE A 9 0.82 -7.15 -4.38
C PHE A 9 -0.49 -7.94 -4.53
N ARG A 10 -1.64 -7.25 -4.55
CA ARG A 10 -2.94 -7.88 -4.79
C ARG A 10 -2.99 -8.59 -6.15
N VAL A 11 -2.54 -7.95 -7.23
CA VAL A 11 -2.51 -8.58 -8.57
C VAL A 11 -1.61 -9.80 -8.57
N MET A 12 -0.42 -9.69 -7.96
CA MET A 12 0.53 -10.80 -7.85
C MET A 12 -0.07 -12.00 -7.09
N LEU A 13 -0.59 -11.77 -5.90
CA LEU A 13 -1.20 -12.81 -5.08
C LEU A 13 -2.44 -13.41 -5.75
N SER A 14 -3.30 -12.57 -6.34
CA SER A 14 -4.50 -13.06 -7.05
C SER A 14 -4.14 -13.92 -8.25
N LYS A 15 -3.09 -13.56 -9.00
CA LYS A 15 -2.62 -14.39 -10.13
C LYS A 15 -2.10 -15.75 -9.64
N TYR A 16 -1.36 -15.78 -8.54
CA TYR A 16 -0.92 -17.04 -7.93
C TYR A 16 -2.12 -17.92 -7.55
N LEU A 17 -3.09 -17.36 -6.83
CA LEU A 17 -4.29 -18.09 -6.40
C LEU A 17 -5.10 -18.61 -7.59
N SER A 18 -5.21 -17.83 -8.66
CA SER A 18 -5.83 -18.24 -9.93
C SER A 18 -5.17 -19.51 -10.52
N LEU A 19 -3.83 -19.53 -10.53
CA LEU A 19 -3.08 -20.70 -11.02
C LEU A 19 -3.21 -21.89 -10.09
N HIS A 20 -3.16 -21.66 -8.78
CA HIS A 20 -3.21 -22.71 -7.76
C HIS A 20 -4.57 -23.44 -7.75
N PHE A 21 -5.67 -22.71 -7.87
CA PHE A 21 -7.02 -23.28 -7.82
C PHE A 21 -7.62 -23.57 -9.20
N GLY A 22 -6.97 -23.19 -10.30
CA GLY A 22 -7.49 -23.35 -11.64
C GLY A 22 -8.70 -22.43 -11.95
N GLU A 23 -8.90 -21.39 -11.13
CA GLU A 23 -10.04 -20.48 -11.22
C GLU A 23 -9.67 -19.19 -11.94
N GLN A 24 -10.62 -18.63 -12.71
CA GLN A 24 -10.44 -17.31 -13.29
C GLN A 24 -10.73 -16.24 -12.24
N LEU A 25 -9.67 -15.67 -11.65
CA LEU A 25 -9.81 -14.64 -10.63
C LEU A 25 -10.21 -13.29 -11.23
N ASP A 26 -11.33 -12.77 -10.76
CA ASP A 26 -11.61 -11.35 -10.86
C ASP A 26 -10.77 -10.59 -9.82
N ILE A 27 -9.64 -10.02 -10.28
CA ILE A 27 -8.70 -9.27 -9.44
C ILE A 27 -9.36 -7.98 -8.89
N GLY A 28 -10.47 -7.57 -9.43
CA GLY A 28 -11.25 -6.40 -9.01
C GLY A 28 -12.33 -6.70 -7.98
N GLY A 29 -12.80 -7.93 -7.93
CA GLY A 29 -13.94 -8.35 -7.15
C GLY A 29 -13.56 -9.05 -5.85
N TYR A 30 -14.43 -8.89 -4.91
CA TYR A 30 -14.60 -9.72 -3.74
C TYR A 30 -15.70 -10.68 -4.16
N ASP A 31 -15.35 -11.87 -4.58
CA ASP A 31 -16.37 -12.89 -4.86
C ASP A 31 -16.65 -13.66 -3.57
N GLU A 32 -17.67 -13.18 -2.84
CA GLU A 32 -18.17 -13.87 -1.65
C GLU A 32 -18.78 -15.23 -1.97
N THR A 33 -18.97 -15.56 -3.24
CA THR A 33 -19.62 -16.79 -3.69
C THR A 33 -18.63 -17.93 -3.92
N SER A 34 -17.33 -17.65 -4.04
CA SER A 34 -16.32 -18.70 -4.19
C SER A 34 -16.14 -19.47 -2.89
N THR A 35 -16.41 -20.75 -2.92
CA THR A 35 -16.18 -21.69 -1.81
C THR A 35 -14.76 -22.26 -1.80
N VAL A 36 -13.98 -22.03 -2.87
CA VAL A 36 -12.66 -22.63 -3.09
C VAL A 36 -11.54 -21.63 -2.77
N LEU A 37 -11.77 -20.35 -3.05
CA LEU A 37 -10.75 -19.32 -2.88
C LEU A 37 -10.70 -18.80 -1.43
N PRO A 38 -9.50 -18.48 -0.93
CA PRO A 38 -9.38 -17.81 0.37
C PRO A 38 -10.13 -16.47 0.37
N ASN A 39 -10.94 -16.26 1.39
CA ASN A 39 -11.61 -14.98 1.57
C ASN A 39 -10.62 -13.92 2.06
N ILE A 40 -10.15 -13.05 1.16
CA ILE A 40 -9.15 -12.02 1.47
C ILE A 40 -9.80 -10.64 1.49
N LEU A 41 -9.83 -10.02 2.68
CA LEU A 41 -10.29 -8.65 2.85
C LEU A 41 -9.15 -7.66 2.56
N TYR A 42 -9.31 -6.82 1.55
CA TYR A 42 -8.37 -5.73 1.24
C TYR A 42 -8.85 -4.39 1.81
N SER A 43 -8.12 -3.83 2.76
CA SER A 43 -8.53 -2.60 3.44
C SER A 43 -7.44 -1.53 3.50
N HIS A 44 -7.86 -0.29 3.65
CA HIS A 44 -7.07 0.87 4.12
C HIS A 44 -7.59 1.37 5.48
N GLU A 45 -8.15 0.54 6.21
CA GLU A 45 -8.96 0.69 7.41
C GLU A 45 -8.65 1.94 8.27
N ILE A 46 -7.53 1.95 9.01
CA ILE A 46 -7.19 3.08 9.89
C ILE A 46 -7.14 4.40 9.10
N TRP A 47 -6.55 4.39 7.90
CA TRP A 47 -6.52 5.55 7.02
C TRP A 47 -7.92 5.97 6.59
N SER A 48 -8.74 5.04 6.12
CA SER A 48 -10.10 5.34 5.65
C SER A 48 -10.99 5.84 6.78
N HIS A 49 -10.81 5.32 8.00
CA HIS A 49 -11.51 5.78 9.20
C HIS A 49 -11.14 7.23 9.53
N ARG A 50 -9.85 7.58 9.52
CA ARG A 50 -9.37 8.96 9.75
C ARG A 50 -9.88 9.94 8.70
N MET A 51 -9.99 9.49 7.44
CA MET A 51 -10.39 10.32 6.31
C MET A 51 -11.91 10.52 6.16
N THR A 52 -12.72 9.78 6.94
CA THR A 52 -14.18 9.97 6.82
C THR A 52 -14.63 11.25 7.50
N SER A 53 -15.29 12.12 6.73
CA SER A 53 -15.91 13.34 7.24
C SER A 53 -17.24 13.08 7.98
N SER A 54 -17.81 11.88 7.83
CA SER A 54 -19.08 11.52 8.45
C SER A 54 -18.90 11.13 9.91
N VAL A 55 -19.34 11.98 10.82
CA VAL A 55 -19.33 11.70 12.27
C VAL A 55 -20.09 10.40 12.59
N ARG A 56 -21.23 10.17 11.93
CA ARG A 56 -22.00 8.92 12.10
C ARG A 56 -21.19 7.69 11.73
N ARG A 57 -20.45 7.70 10.61
CA ARG A 57 -19.61 6.59 10.19
C ARG A 57 -18.44 6.36 11.15
N ARG A 58 -17.86 7.43 11.70
CA ARG A 58 -16.82 7.34 12.74
C ARG A 58 -17.34 6.69 14.00
N LEU A 59 -18.49 7.15 14.50
CA LEU A 59 -19.12 6.61 15.71
C LEU A 59 -19.55 5.13 15.56
N LEU A 60 -19.98 4.73 14.36
CA LEU A 60 -20.37 3.35 14.07
C LEU A 60 -19.17 2.45 13.71
N GLY A 61 -17.94 2.94 13.83
CA GLY A 61 -16.74 2.13 13.54
C GLY A 61 -16.61 1.72 12.05
N PHE A 62 -17.29 2.43 11.13
CA PHE A 62 -17.13 2.14 9.70
C PHE A 62 -15.65 2.23 9.30
N TYR A 63 -15.19 1.27 8.51
CA TYR A 63 -13.79 1.09 8.10
C TYR A 63 -12.84 0.61 9.21
N ILE A 64 -13.32 0.26 10.38
CA ILE A 64 -12.52 -0.45 11.39
C ILE A 64 -12.92 -1.91 11.36
N CYS A 65 -11.97 -2.77 11.04
CA CYS A 65 -12.15 -4.20 11.11
C CYS A 65 -12.37 -4.60 12.58
N PRO A 66 -13.35 -5.44 12.91
CA PRO A 66 -13.49 -5.94 14.26
C PRO A 66 -12.18 -6.58 14.74
N GLU A 67 -11.83 -6.38 15.98
CA GLU A 67 -10.59 -6.92 16.56
C GLU A 67 -10.54 -8.45 16.44
N SER A 68 -11.67 -9.12 16.64
CA SER A 68 -11.80 -10.55 16.41
C SER A 68 -11.39 -10.97 15.00
N ALA A 69 -11.78 -10.21 13.97
CA ALA A 69 -11.41 -10.55 12.58
C ALA A 69 -9.91 -10.34 12.30
N LEU A 70 -9.22 -9.50 13.08
CA LEU A 70 -7.76 -9.34 12.99
C LEU A 70 -7.02 -10.38 13.82
N LEU A 71 -7.56 -10.78 14.97
CA LEU A 71 -6.92 -11.76 15.85
C LEU A 71 -7.03 -13.18 15.28
N ASP A 72 -8.17 -13.52 14.69
CA ASP A 72 -8.48 -14.88 14.23
C ASP A 72 -7.96 -15.20 12.82
N LYS A 73 -7.44 -14.22 12.09
CA LYS A 73 -6.99 -14.41 10.71
C LYS A 73 -5.58 -13.89 10.48
N PRO A 74 -4.81 -14.53 9.57
CA PRO A 74 -3.52 -14.01 9.15
C PRO A 74 -3.64 -12.60 8.57
N VAL A 75 -2.66 -11.75 8.82
CA VAL A 75 -2.66 -10.35 8.37
C VAL A 75 -1.44 -10.06 7.51
N MET A 76 -1.65 -9.43 6.36
CA MET A 76 -0.58 -8.94 5.50
C MET A 76 -0.61 -7.41 5.47
N VAL A 77 0.46 -6.75 5.90
CA VAL A 77 0.56 -5.29 5.95
C VAL A 77 1.58 -4.81 4.93
N VAL A 78 1.10 -4.14 3.89
CA VAL A 78 1.99 -3.51 2.91
C VAL A 78 2.29 -2.08 3.34
N HIS A 79 3.57 -1.77 3.50
CA HIS A 79 4.05 -0.45 3.91
C HIS A 79 5.12 0.10 2.95
N ARG A 80 5.33 1.40 2.98
CA ARG A 80 6.27 2.11 2.11
C ARG A 80 6.79 3.35 2.82
N ASP A 81 7.98 3.83 2.40
CA ASP A 81 8.53 5.09 2.86
C ASP A 81 7.48 6.22 2.79
N PRO A 82 7.17 6.88 3.92
CA PRO A 82 6.18 7.94 3.96
C PRO A 82 6.43 9.08 2.97
N ARG A 83 7.68 9.38 2.61
CA ARG A 83 8.05 10.39 1.59
C ARG A 83 7.50 10.02 0.22
N ASP A 84 7.69 8.75 -0.20
CA ASP A 84 7.13 8.23 -1.44
C ASP A 84 5.61 8.09 -1.40
N VAL A 85 5.05 7.74 -0.25
CA VAL A 85 3.60 7.66 -0.05
C VAL A 85 2.95 9.02 -0.25
N LEU A 86 3.51 10.09 0.33
CA LEU A 86 3.01 11.46 0.21
C LEU A 86 3.01 11.94 -1.25
N VAL A 87 4.10 11.72 -1.97
CA VAL A 87 4.18 12.02 -3.41
C VAL A 87 3.12 11.24 -4.19
N SER A 88 2.98 9.94 -3.93
CA SER A 88 1.96 9.12 -4.59
C SER A 88 0.53 9.53 -4.25
N LEU A 89 0.28 9.98 -3.01
CA LEU A 89 -1.01 10.50 -2.56
C LEU A 89 -1.33 11.83 -3.24
N TYR A 90 -0.36 12.72 -3.35
CA TYR A 90 -0.52 14.00 -4.03
C TYR A 90 -0.99 13.84 -5.48
N PHE A 91 -0.29 13.02 -6.27
CA PHE A 91 -0.70 12.77 -7.66
C PHE A 91 -2.06 12.07 -7.73
N HIS A 92 -2.34 11.13 -6.84
CA HIS A 92 -3.65 10.50 -6.77
C HIS A 92 -4.76 11.52 -6.50
N ALA A 93 -4.58 12.41 -5.54
CA ALA A 93 -5.56 13.43 -5.19
C ALA A 93 -5.78 14.41 -6.35
N ARG A 94 -4.72 14.88 -6.98
CA ARG A 94 -4.77 15.86 -8.08
C ARG A 94 -5.36 15.29 -9.38
N LYS A 95 -4.99 14.04 -9.72
CA LYS A 95 -5.28 13.47 -11.04
C LYS A 95 -6.45 12.49 -11.05
N ARG A 96 -6.72 11.81 -9.94
CA ARG A 96 -7.74 10.78 -9.86
C ARG A 96 -8.92 11.13 -8.98
N SER A 97 -8.73 11.89 -7.93
CA SER A 97 -9.79 12.22 -6.97
C SER A 97 -9.64 13.63 -6.42
N ARG A 98 -9.95 14.61 -7.27
CA ARG A 98 -9.85 16.06 -6.94
C ARG A 98 -10.61 16.48 -5.68
N ARG A 99 -11.54 15.66 -5.19
CA ARG A 99 -12.26 15.90 -3.93
C ARG A 99 -11.39 15.66 -2.70
N LEU A 100 -10.27 14.90 -2.84
CA LEU A 100 -9.43 14.57 -1.71
C LEU A 100 -8.54 15.72 -1.26
N PHE A 101 -7.94 16.42 -2.23
CA PHE A 101 -7.02 17.52 -1.94
C PHE A 101 -6.75 18.35 -3.20
N GLN A 102 -6.64 19.68 -3.07
CA GLN A 102 -6.40 20.58 -4.19
C GLN A 102 -5.18 21.50 -4.02
N GLY A 103 -4.57 21.51 -2.83
CA GLY A 103 -3.40 22.32 -2.52
C GLY A 103 -2.09 21.88 -3.22
N SER A 104 -1.00 22.51 -2.88
CA SER A 104 0.36 22.15 -3.28
C SER A 104 0.84 20.89 -2.57
N ILE A 105 1.95 20.32 -3.04
CA ILE A 105 2.58 19.19 -2.35
C ILE A 105 3.09 19.57 -0.96
N ALA A 106 3.62 20.78 -0.80
CA ALA A 106 4.07 21.31 0.48
C ALA A 106 2.92 21.44 1.51
N GLU A 107 1.74 21.87 1.05
CA GLU A 107 0.55 21.90 1.90
C GLU A 107 0.08 20.48 2.26
N LEU A 108 0.12 19.53 1.31
CA LEU A 108 -0.23 18.13 1.60
C LEU A 108 0.72 17.51 2.64
N VAL A 109 2.01 17.76 2.52
CA VAL A 109 3.02 17.25 3.45
C VAL A 109 2.71 17.66 4.89
N ARG A 110 2.21 18.89 5.08
CA ARG A 110 1.86 19.48 6.39
C ARG A 110 0.40 19.30 6.81
N ASP A 111 -0.42 18.70 5.94
CA ASP A 111 -1.85 18.48 6.23
C ASP A 111 -2.02 17.56 7.46
N LYS A 112 -2.83 18.00 8.43
CA LYS A 112 -3.01 17.29 9.71
C LYS A 112 -3.67 15.93 9.56
N GLU A 113 -4.50 15.75 8.52
CA GLU A 113 -5.25 14.50 8.31
C GLU A 113 -4.57 13.57 7.31
N ARG A 114 -3.81 14.12 6.35
CA ARG A 114 -3.29 13.40 5.18
C ARG A 114 -1.78 13.44 5.06
N GLY A 115 -1.12 14.36 5.77
CA GLY A 115 0.30 14.63 5.65
C GLY A 115 1.19 13.64 6.39
N ALA A 116 2.43 14.06 6.60
CA ALA A 116 3.48 13.21 7.16
C ALA A 116 3.11 12.67 8.55
N ALA A 117 2.64 13.53 9.45
CA ALA A 117 2.26 13.12 10.81
C ALA A 117 1.09 12.12 10.82
N ALA A 118 0.11 12.29 9.91
CA ALA A 118 -0.98 11.34 9.78
C ALA A 118 -0.50 9.97 9.27
N MET A 119 0.49 9.96 8.36
CA MET A 119 1.09 8.73 7.82
C MET A 119 1.84 7.96 8.92
N VAL A 120 2.68 8.65 9.70
CA VAL A 120 3.39 8.08 10.83
C VAL A 120 2.40 7.50 11.86
N ALA A 121 1.38 8.26 12.23
CA ALA A 121 0.36 7.80 13.19
C ALA A 121 -0.39 6.55 12.69
N VAL A 122 -0.67 6.43 11.39
CA VAL A 122 -1.31 5.23 10.81
C VAL A 122 -0.37 4.03 10.84
N MET A 123 0.91 4.23 10.54
CA MET A 123 1.90 3.14 10.55
C MET A 123 2.13 2.63 11.98
N ASN A 124 2.33 3.53 12.93
CA ASN A 124 2.49 3.18 14.35
C ASN A 124 1.25 2.47 14.89
N ALA A 125 0.05 2.96 14.56
CA ALA A 125 -1.20 2.31 14.99
C ALA A 125 -1.34 0.88 14.45
N TRP A 126 -0.88 0.59 13.23
CA TRP A 126 -0.84 -0.78 12.73
C TRP A 126 0.19 -1.62 13.47
N ARG A 127 1.35 -1.06 13.78
CA ARG A 127 2.41 -1.76 14.52
C ARG A 127 1.94 -2.14 15.93
N GLU A 128 1.34 -1.19 16.62
CA GLU A 128 0.77 -1.37 17.96
C GLU A 128 -0.37 -2.42 17.94
N ARG A 129 -1.32 -2.27 17.02
CA ARG A 129 -2.49 -3.15 16.92
C ARG A 129 -2.17 -4.61 16.62
N LEU A 130 -1.08 -4.86 15.93
CA LEU A 130 -0.61 -6.20 15.58
C LEU A 130 0.54 -6.68 16.47
N SER A 131 0.82 -5.94 17.56
CA SER A 131 1.84 -6.33 18.51
C SER A 131 1.47 -7.66 19.17
N GLY A 132 2.43 -8.60 19.21
CA GLY A 132 2.21 -9.93 19.79
C GLY A 132 1.49 -10.93 18.89
N LYS A 133 0.99 -10.52 17.71
CA LYS A 133 0.41 -11.43 16.72
C LYS A 133 1.51 -12.09 15.88
N SER A 134 1.56 -13.44 15.87
CA SER A 134 2.60 -14.21 15.20
C SER A 134 2.38 -14.39 13.70
N ASP A 135 1.12 -14.44 13.25
CA ASP A 135 0.73 -14.66 11.85
C ASP A 135 0.52 -13.33 11.11
N VAL A 136 1.56 -12.49 11.14
CA VAL A 136 1.60 -11.20 10.44
C VAL A 136 2.78 -11.17 9.47
N LEU A 137 2.49 -10.93 8.20
CA LEU A 137 3.50 -10.67 7.18
C LEU A 137 3.59 -9.17 6.89
N TRP A 138 4.71 -8.56 7.25
CA TRP A 138 5.03 -7.18 6.93
C TRP A 138 5.75 -7.13 5.58
N ILE A 139 5.24 -6.35 4.65
CA ILE A 139 5.71 -6.28 3.26
C ILE A 139 6.15 -4.86 2.96
N ALA A 140 7.45 -4.63 2.93
CA ALA A 140 7.98 -3.35 2.50
C ALA A 140 7.87 -3.22 0.97
N TYR A 141 7.43 -2.06 0.48
CA TYR A 141 7.33 -1.81 -0.96
C TYR A 141 8.66 -2.01 -1.70
N ALA A 142 9.77 -1.64 -1.08
CA ALA A 142 11.10 -1.86 -1.64
C ALA A 142 11.44 -3.35 -1.80
N GLU A 143 10.97 -4.18 -0.88
CA GLU A 143 11.19 -5.63 -0.93
C GLU A 143 10.35 -6.31 -2.02
N LEU A 144 9.18 -5.76 -2.38
CA LEU A 144 8.44 -6.24 -3.54
C LEU A 144 9.23 -6.08 -4.85
N HIS A 145 10.18 -5.13 -4.91
CA HIS A 145 11.08 -4.95 -6.04
C HIS A 145 12.31 -5.86 -5.97
N SER A 146 12.92 -5.98 -4.81
CA SER A 146 14.20 -6.68 -4.66
C SER A 146 14.08 -8.18 -4.45
N ARG A 147 12.99 -8.64 -3.82
CA ARG A 147 12.78 -10.06 -3.47
C ARG A 147 11.31 -10.50 -3.55
N PRO A 148 10.62 -10.27 -4.68
CA PRO A 148 9.20 -10.58 -4.84
C PRO A 148 8.89 -12.07 -4.61
N GLU A 149 9.79 -12.98 -5.00
CA GLU A 149 9.63 -14.42 -4.84
C GLU A 149 9.50 -14.82 -3.36
N ALA A 150 10.42 -14.37 -2.53
CA ALA A 150 10.41 -14.68 -1.11
C ALA A 150 9.14 -14.15 -0.43
N LEU A 151 8.71 -12.94 -0.80
CA LEU A 151 7.49 -12.33 -0.25
C LEU A 151 6.22 -13.04 -0.70
N LEU A 152 6.11 -13.41 -1.97
CA LEU A 152 4.93 -14.12 -2.47
C LEU A 152 4.86 -15.53 -1.88
N THR A 153 5.99 -16.24 -1.80
CA THR A 153 6.10 -17.54 -1.14
C THR A 153 5.65 -17.47 0.33
N ALA A 154 6.14 -16.48 1.08
CA ALA A 154 5.73 -16.27 2.47
C ALA A 154 4.24 -15.94 2.60
N ALA A 155 3.69 -15.13 1.68
CA ALA A 155 2.27 -14.79 1.66
C ALA A 155 1.38 -16.01 1.38
N VAL A 156 1.79 -16.88 0.46
CA VAL A 156 1.08 -18.12 0.13
C VAL A 156 1.12 -19.08 1.32
N ALA A 157 2.30 -19.26 1.93
CA ALA A 157 2.44 -20.09 3.13
C ALA A 157 1.59 -19.57 4.30
N LEU A 158 1.51 -18.24 4.47
CA LEU A 158 0.66 -17.61 5.50
C LEU A 158 -0.84 -17.89 5.29
N LEU A 159 -1.27 -18.14 4.05
CA LEU A 159 -2.64 -18.58 3.73
C LEU A 159 -2.86 -20.08 3.99
N GLY A 160 -1.86 -20.81 4.48
CA GLY A 160 -1.92 -22.25 4.71
C GLY A 160 -1.79 -23.10 3.44
N LEU A 161 -1.28 -22.51 2.35
CA LEU A 161 -1.07 -23.20 1.08
C LEU A 161 0.39 -23.60 0.93
N ASP A 162 0.64 -24.70 0.23
CA ASP A 162 2.00 -25.12 -0.14
C ASP A 162 2.44 -24.33 -1.38
N PRO A 163 3.53 -23.52 -1.29
CA PRO A 163 3.95 -22.67 -2.40
C PRO A 163 4.52 -23.49 -3.56
N ASN A 164 3.91 -23.30 -4.75
CA ASN A 164 4.45 -23.84 -5.99
C ASN A 164 5.37 -22.81 -6.66
N PRO A 165 6.69 -23.12 -6.84
CA PRO A 165 7.67 -22.19 -7.41
C PRO A 165 7.31 -21.71 -8.82
N GLU A 166 6.76 -22.59 -9.66
CA GLU A 166 6.37 -22.24 -11.02
C GLU A 166 5.23 -21.21 -11.03
N PHE A 167 4.22 -21.37 -10.16
CA PHE A 167 3.13 -20.41 -10.03
C PHE A 167 3.61 -19.09 -9.42
N VAL A 168 4.59 -19.13 -8.54
CA VAL A 168 5.23 -17.93 -8.00
C VAL A 168 5.90 -17.13 -9.12
N HIS A 169 6.71 -17.77 -9.97
CA HIS A 169 7.35 -17.11 -11.10
C HIS A 169 6.32 -16.52 -12.08
N GLN A 170 5.32 -17.30 -12.48
CA GLN A 170 4.26 -16.83 -13.38
C GLN A 170 3.48 -15.65 -12.82
N ALA A 171 3.20 -15.64 -11.51
CA ALA A 171 2.48 -14.54 -10.86
C ALA A 171 3.32 -13.25 -10.80
N ILE A 172 4.62 -13.38 -10.56
CA ILE A 172 5.56 -12.26 -10.57
C ILE A 172 5.66 -11.66 -11.96
N ASP A 173 5.89 -12.49 -12.99
CA ASP A 173 5.99 -12.03 -14.37
C ASP A 173 4.71 -11.36 -14.84
N PHE A 174 3.55 -11.91 -14.50
CA PHE A 174 2.25 -11.32 -14.79
C PHE A 174 2.09 -9.93 -14.16
N SER A 175 2.60 -9.75 -12.95
CA SER A 175 2.47 -8.51 -12.17
C SER A 175 3.59 -7.49 -12.42
N ARG A 176 4.51 -7.72 -13.36
CA ARG A 176 5.56 -6.75 -13.71
C ARG A 176 4.97 -5.40 -14.10
N PHE A 177 5.71 -4.35 -13.78
CA PHE A 177 5.26 -2.96 -14.00
C PHE A 177 4.74 -2.72 -15.41
N ASP A 178 5.48 -3.15 -16.44
CA ASP A 178 5.10 -2.93 -17.84
C ASP A 178 3.82 -3.67 -18.21
N ASN A 179 3.64 -4.89 -17.70
CA ASN A 179 2.41 -5.64 -17.93
C ASN A 179 1.22 -5.02 -17.19
N MET A 180 1.42 -4.63 -15.94
CA MET A 180 0.41 -3.91 -15.17
C MET A 180 -0.01 -2.61 -15.85
N ARG A 181 0.93 -1.89 -16.46
CA ARG A 181 0.68 -0.67 -17.22
C ARG A 181 -0.12 -0.95 -18.50
N LYS A 182 0.22 -2.02 -19.22
CA LYS A 182 -0.55 -2.49 -20.39
C LYS A 182 -1.98 -2.85 -20.01
N LEU A 183 -2.14 -3.63 -18.95
CA LEU A 183 -3.45 -4.03 -18.42
C LEU A 183 -4.29 -2.82 -18.03
N GLU A 184 -3.69 -1.82 -17.37
CA GLU A 184 -4.39 -0.59 -17.02
C GLU A 184 -4.85 0.19 -18.27
N ASN A 185 -4.03 0.26 -19.33
CA ASN A 185 -4.37 0.91 -20.59
C ASN A 185 -5.52 0.20 -21.35
N GLN A 186 -5.59 -1.12 -21.27
CA GLN A 186 -6.60 -1.94 -21.95
C GLN A 186 -7.97 -1.96 -21.27
N GLY A 187 -8.20 -1.09 -20.27
CA GLY A 187 -9.45 -1.06 -19.51
C GLY A 187 -9.38 -1.84 -18.20
N GLY A 188 -8.22 -2.40 -17.91
CA GLY A 188 -7.88 -2.96 -16.62
C GLY A 188 -8.38 -4.37 -16.35
N LEU A 189 -8.07 -4.82 -15.14
CA LEU A 189 -8.53 -6.07 -14.57
C LEU A 189 -9.75 -5.78 -13.68
N GLY A 190 -10.76 -6.65 -13.76
CA GLY A 190 -11.90 -6.66 -12.85
C GLY A 190 -12.70 -5.35 -12.79
N LYS A 191 -13.71 -5.19 -13.64
CA LYS A 191 -14.71 -4.10 -13.59
C LYS A 191 -14.14 -2.69 -13.31
N GLY A 192 -12.98 -2.35 -13.93
CA GLY A 192 -12.35 -1.05 -13.77
C GLY A 192 -11.48 -0.87 -12.53
N PHE A 193 -11.14 -1.95 -11.81
CA PHE A 193 -10.22 -1.91 -10.68
C PHE A 193 -8.86 -1.31 -11.05
N LEU A 194 -8.31 -1.68 -12.22
CA LEU A 194 -7.08 -1.15 -12.78
C LEU A 194 -7.38 -0.42 -14.09
N SER A 195 -7.90 0.79 -14.02
CA SER A 195 -8.20 1.62 -15.19
C SER A 195 -7.67 3.04 -14.99
N PRO A 196 -7.10 3.68 -16.03
CA PRO A 196 -6.69 5.07 -15.93
C PRO A 196 -7.94 5.97 -15.89
N ARG A 197 -7.86 7.09 -15.18
CA ARG A 197 -8.93 8.08 -15.23
C ARG A 197 -8.89 8.90 -16.52
N ASN A 198 -7.69 9.11 -17.05
CA ASN A 198 -7.42 9.74 -18.33
C ASN A 198 -6.24 9.01 -18.98
N ALA A 199 -6.50 8.24 -20.04
CA ALA A 199 -5.47 7.47 -20.74
C ALA A 199 -4.38 8.35 -21.38
N ALA A 200 -4.69 9.60 -21.70
CA ALA A 200 -3.72 10.56 -22.25
C ALA A 200 -2.80 11.19 -21.19
N ASP A 201 -3.09 11.03 -19.89
CA ASP A 201 -2.29 11.59 -18.80
C ASP A 201 -1.59 10.46 -18.02
N PRO A 202 -0.27 10.24 -18.24
CA PRO A 202 0.51 9.21 -17.53
C PRO A 202 0.43 9.31 -16.00
N GLU A 203 0.26 10.50 -15.45
CA GLU A 203 0.15 10.75 -14.02
C GLU A 203 -1.20 10.32 -13.43
N SER A 204 -2.20 10.05 -14.28
CA SER A 204 -3.53 9.58 -13.87
C SER A 204 -3.61 8.07 -13.61
N PHE A 205 -2.56 7.33 -13.91
CA PHE A 205 -2.52 5.88 -13.73
C PHE A 205 -2.35 5.48 -12.27
N LYS A 206 -2.90 4.32 -11.89
CA LYS A 206 -2.60 3.69 -10.59
C LYS A 206 -1.16 3.18 -10.57
N VAL A 207 -0.72 2.60 -11.70
CA VAL A 207 0.67 2.14 -11.93
C VAL A 207 1.45 3.30 -12.55
N ARG A 208 1.79 4.31 -11.72
CA ARG A 208 2.37 5.58 -12.19
C ARG A 208 3.87 5.49 -12.51
N SER A 209 4.68 5.21 -11.53
CA SER A 209 6.15 5.22 -11.67
C SER A 209 6.83 3.95 -11.20
N GLY A 210 6.27 3.26 -10.22
CA GLY A 210 6.86 2.03 -9.67
C GLY A 210 8.24 2.21 -9.00
N VAL A 211 8.69 3.43 -8.77
CA VAL A 211 10.06 3.72 -8.30
C VAL A 211 10.11 3.81 -6.78
N VAL A 212 11.15 3.25 -6.18
CA VAL A 212 11.51 3.41 -4.77
C VAL A 212 12.42 4.62 -4.63
N GLY A 213 12.17 5.48 -3.63
CA GLY A 213 12.98 6.67 -3.39
C GLY A 213 12.78 7.81 -4.40
N GLY A 214 11.72 7.75 -5.23
CA GLY A 214 11.45 8.77 -6.24
C GLY A 214 11.00 10.13 -5.70
N TYR A 215 10.79 10.26 -4.42
CA TYR A 215 10.27 11.46 -3.76
C TYR A 215 11.19 12.69 -3.92
N GLY A 216 12.52 12.50 -4.00
CA GLY A 216 13.47 13.58 -4.14
C GLY A 216 13.31 14.46 -5.40
N LYS A 217 12.57 13.96 -6.41
CA LYS A 217 12.24 14.72 -7.63
C LYS A 217 11.05 15.66 -7.45
N HIS A 218 10.30 15.52 -6.35
CA HIS A 218 8.99 16.17 -6.16
C HIS A 218 8.90 16.99 -4.88
N LEU A 219 9.71 16.69 -3.87
CA LEU A 219 9.74 17.37 -2.59
C LEU A 219 10.88 18.37 -2.55
N ALA A 220 10.59 19.58 -2.08
CA ALA A 220 11.61 20.58 -1.81
C ALA A 220 12.44 20.20 -0.57
N ALA A 221 13.64 20.78 -0.44
CA ALA A 221 14.52 20.50 0.71
C ALA A 221 13.84 20.78 2.05
N GLU A 222 13.10 21.88 2.15
CA GLU A 222 12.33 22.25 3.36
C GLU A 222 11.20 21.24 3.69
N ASP A 223 10.58 20.62 2.68
CA ASP A 223 9.59 19.58 2.87
C ASP A 223 10.24 18.29 3.40
N LEU A 224 11.42 17.95 2.86
CA LEU A 224 12.19 16.80 3.33
C LEU A 224 12.62 16.97 4.78
N ILE A 225 13.16 18.15 5.15
CA ILE A 225 13.54 18.47 6.54
C ILE A 225 12.33 18.34 7.47
N TYR A 226 11.16 18.83 7.06
CA TYR A 226 9.94 18.69 7.85
C TYR A 226 9.53 17.21 8.02
N ILE A 227 9.51 16.45 6.91
CA ILE A 227 9.14 15.02 6.95
C ILE A 227 10.12 14.24 7.82
N ASP A 228 11.43 14.47 7.65
CA ASP A 228 12.46 13.76 8.40
C ASP A 228 12.36 14.00 9.91
N ARG A 229 11.96 15.22 10.32
CA ARG A 229 11.63 15.52 11.72
C ARG A 229 10.43 14.71 12.21
N VAL A 230 9.38 14.61 11.41
CA VAL A 230 8.18 13.84 11.75
C VAL A 230 8.47 12.34 11.78
N LEU A 231 9.38 11.86 10.94
CA LEU A 231 9.79 10.45 10.91
C LEU A 231 10.57 10.01 12.16
N GLN A 232 11.03 10.94 13.00
CA GLN A 232 11.61 10.58 14.30
C GLN A 232 10.59 9.92 15.25
N ASP A 233 9.30 10.20 15.06
CA ASP A 233 8.20 9.58 15.79
C ASP A 233 7.73 8.24 15.21
N LEU A 234 8.29 7.82 14.07
CA LEU A 234 7.96 6.54 13.45
C LEU A 234 8.61 5.38 14.20
N ASP A 235 7.84 4.31 14.44
CA ASP A 235 8.37 3.07 15.01
C ASP A 235 9.62 2.61 14.23
N PRO A 236 10.76 2.41 14.90
CA PRO A 236 12.02 2.01 14.26
C PRO A 236 11.94 0.72 13.43
N PHE A 237 10.95 -0.12 13.72
CA PHE A 237 10.67 -1.35 12.95
C PHE A 237 10.58 -1.10 11.44
N PHE A 238 10.06 0.05 11.02
CA PHE A 238 9.87 0.35 9.60
C PHE A 238 11.16 0.75 8.86
N GLY A 239 12.20 1.18 9.57
CA GLY A 239 13.51 1.50 8.98
C GLY A 239 13.52 2.74 8.08
N TYR A 240 12.54 3.63 8.18
CA TYR A 240 12.47 4.87 7.36
C TYR A 240 12.93 6.12 8.08
N SER A 241 13.28 6.02 9.35
CA SER A 241 13.89 7.13 10.10
C SER A 241 15.27 7.44 9.52
N VAL A 242 15.53 8.73 9.28
CA VAL A 242 16.88 9.18 8.91
C VAL A 242 17.70 9.17 10.19
N SER A 243 18.82 8.45 10.18
CA SER A 243 19.86 8.65 11.17
C SER A 243 20.36 10.08 10.98
N VAL A 244 20.01 10.99 11.88
CA VAL A 244 20.69 12.28 11.97
C VAL A 244 22.10 11.93 12.43
N GLU A 245 23.05 11.82 11.51
CA GLU A 245 24.45 11.97 11.85
C GLU A 245 24.55 13.33 12.52
N ARG A 246 24.69 13.32 13.84
CA ARG A 246 25.09 14.53 14.56
C ARG A 246 26.47 14.86 14.05
N ASP A 247 26.50 15.89 13.23
CA ASP A 247 27.74 16.52 12.81
C ASP A 247 28.46 16.97 14.10
N SER A 248 29.27 16.07 14.63
CA SER A 248 30.21 16.36 15.70
C SER A 248 31.41 17.02 15.04
N SER A 249 31.24 18.28 14.63
CA SER A 249 32.36 19.15 14.33
C SER A 249 33.11 19.39 15.65
N PRO A 250 34.37 18.97 15.77
CA PRO A 250 35.18 19.34 16.92
C PRO A 250 35.55 20.83 16.81
N SER A 251 35.40 21.51 17.92
CA SER A 251 35.87 22.88 18.19
C SER A 251 37.37 23.00 18.05
#